data_50feabf97bc1280aaa866b6edb5d4869
#
_entry.id   50feabf97bc1280aaa866b6edb5d4869
#
_cell.length_a   1.000
_cell.length_b   1.000
_cell.length_c   1.000
_cell.angle_alpha   90.00
_cell.angle_beta   90.00
_cell.angle_gamma   90.00
#
_symmetry.space_group_name_H-M   'P 1'
#
loop_
_entity.id
_entity.type
_entity.pdbx_description
1 polymer ?
#
loop_
_entity_poly.entity_id
_entity_poly.type
_entity_poly.pdbx_seq_one_letter_code
_entity_poly.pdbx_strand_id
1 'polypeptide(L)'
;MLFVVPATANAAGSGGVGTGDPGTEVTEEPVVPAPPPPVPGERARLLRSGLAVPPAGAPPEVVAAIEAANTIDPAGYCMGGGHAKWRSRCYDCSGAVSYVLGPKGAGILDSPLPSGDFRKWGERGRGSWITVYYNAGHAYMVIAGLRFDTSMPDDGADGPGWSKDVKRGDVNGPFKKRHYLGL
;
A
#
# COMPACT_ATOMS: atom_id res chain seq x y z
N MET A 1 -35.35 -70.63 -2.34
CA MET A 1 -36.11 -70.44 -3.62
C MET A 1 -35.21 -69.74 -4.57
N LEU A 2 -34.65 -70.54 -5.47
CA LEU A 2 -33.82 -70.06 -6.58
C LEU A 2 -34.69 -69.34 -7.62
N PHE A 3 -34.23 -68.26 -8.22
CA PHE A 3 -34.47 -67.94 -9.64
C PHE A 3 -33.27 -67.35 -10.27
N VAL A 4 -32.90 -67.89 -11.36
CA VAL A 4 -31.72 -67.74 -12.20
C VAL A 4 -32.13 -67.01 -13.46
N VAL A 5 -31.30 -66.03 -13.86
CA VAL A 5 -30.81 -65.54 -15.19
C VAL A 5 -31.81 -65.35 -16.34
N PRO A 6 -31.59 -64.49 -17.40
CA PRO A 6 -30.37 -64.56 -18.20
C PRO A 6 -29.74 -63.24 -18.64
N ALA A 7 -28.49 -63.34 -19.05
CA ALA A 7 -27.73 -62.37 -19.84
C ALA A 7 -28.21 -62.32 -21.29
N THR A 8 -28.13 -61.15 -21.90
CA THR A 8 -28.03 -60.99 -23.35
C THR A 8 -26.91 -60.04 -23.70
N ALA A 9 -25.94 -60.53 -24.41
CA ALA A 9 -24.93 -59.79 -25.13
C ALA A 9 -25.51 -59.25 -26.44
N ASN A 10 -25.13 -58.05 -26.85
CA ASN A 10 -24.99 -57.70 -28.28
C ASN A 10 -24.08 -56.45 -28.41
N ALA A 11 -22.98 -56.69 -29.05
CA ALA A 11 -22.53 -56.30 -30.38
C ALA A 11 -22.00 -54.86 -30.54
N ALA A 12 -20.75 -54.84 -30.88
CA ALA A 12 -19.89 -53.84 -31.43
C ALA A 12 -20.53 -52.74 -32.30
N GLY A 13 -20.16 -51.48 -32.03
CA GLY A 13 -20.33 -50.35 -32.92
C GLY A 13 -19.05 -49.52 -32.90
N SER A 14 -18.40 -49.47 -34.02
CA SER A 14 -17.13 -48.83 -34.33
C SER A 14 -17.20 -47.31 -34.34
N GLY A 15 -16.09 -46.66 -33.91
CA GLY A 15 -15.59 -45.47 -34.60
C GLY A 15 -16.14 -44.13 -34.18
N GLY A 16 -15.32 -43.37 -33.48
CA GLY A 16 -15.45 -41.92 -33.30
C GLY A 16 -14.22 -41.41 -32.55
N VAL A 17 -13.17 -41.07 -33.30
CA VAL A 17 -12.04 -40.35 -32.75
C VAL A 17 -12.52 -38.92 -32.52
N GLY A 18 -12.95 -38.61 -31.30
CA GLY A 18 -13.16 -37.25 -30.83
C GLY A 18 -11.83 -36.69 -30.37
N THR A 19 -11.25 -35.81 -31.17
CA THR A 19 -10.15 -34.91 -30.72
C THR A 19 -10.70 -34.02 -29.64
N GLY A 20 -10.43 -34.37 -28.40
CA GLY A 20 -10.67 -33.52 -27.25
C GLY A 20 -9.81 -32.27 -27.37
N ASP A 21 -10.46 -31.15 -27.61
CA ASP A 21 -9.91 -29.83 -27.46
C ASP A 21 -9.42 -29.70 -26.00
N PRO A 22 -8.13 -29.37 -25.73
CA PRO A 22 -7.70 -29.11 -24.38
C PRO A 22 -8.36 -27.82 -23.91
N GLY A 23 -9.38 -27.96 -23.07
CA GLY A 23 -10.07 -26.86 -22.44
C GLY A 23 -9.05 -25.89 -21.84
N THR A 24 -9.01 -24.69 -22.38
CA THR A 24 -8.26 -23.58 -21.84
C THR A 24 -8.83 -23.30 -20.44
N GLU A 25 -8.11 -23.77 -19.43
CA GLU A 25 -8.39 -23.44 -18.03
C GLU A 25 -8.15 -21.93 -17.88
N VAL A 26 -9.23 -21.16 -17.94
CA VAL A 26 -9.18 -19.71 -17.69
C VAL A 26 -8.96 -19.57 -16.19
N THR A 27 -7.71 -19.42 -15.79
CA THR A 27 -7.37 -18.97 -14.45
C THR A 27 -7.91 -17.56 -14.29
N GLU A 28 -9.03 -17.40 -13.60
CA GLU A 28 -9.52 -16.10 -13.16
C GLU A 28 -8.46 -15.49 -12.23
N GLU A 29 -7.77 -14.46 -12.72
CA GLU A 29 -6.92 -13.64 -11.86
C GLU A 29 -7.81 -13.03 -10.76
N PRO A 30 -7.33 -12.96 -9.50
CA PRO A 30 -8.10 -12.36 -8.42
C PRO A 30 -8.41 -10.91 -8.78
N VAL A 31 -9.71 -10.61 -8.91
CA VAL A 31 -10.20 -9.25 -9.15
C VAL A 31 -9.85 -8.38 -7.94
N VAL A 32 -8.79 -7.61 -8.07
CA VAL A 32 -8.45 -6.57 -7.08
C VAL A 32 -9.55 -5.50 -7.17
N PRO A 33 -10.27 -5.21 -6.08
CA PRO A 33 -11.29 -4.16 -6.10
C PRO A 33 -10.70 -2.84 -6.58
N ALA A 34 -11.38 -2.17 -7.50
CA ALA A 34 -10.96 -0.86 -7.97
C ALA A 34 -10.85 0.12 -6.79
N PRO A 35 -9.82 1.00 -6.77
CA PRO A 35 -9.68 1.99 -5.73
C PRO A 35 -10.92 2.90 -5.68
N PRO A 36 -11.34 3.34 -4.48
CA PRO A 36 -12.48 4.23 -4.34
C PRO A 36 -12.24 5.55 -5.07
N PRO A 37 -13.28 6.17 -5.66
CA PRO A 37 -13.14 7.41 -6.42
C PRO A 37 -12.58 8.55 -5.56
N PRO A 38 -11.79 9.47 -6.16
CA PRO A 38 -11.26 10.64 -5.47
C PRO A 38 -12.36 11.49 -4.85
N VAL A 39 -12.02 12.19 -3.75
CA VAL A 39 -12.97 13.05 -3.03
C VAL A 39 -12.78 14.52 -3.44
N PRO A 40 -13.84 15.35 -3.45
CA PRO A 40 -13.73 16.78 -3.71
C PRO A 40 -12.84 17.50 -2.69
N GLY A 41 -12.15 18.56 -3.13
CA GLY A 41 -11.31 19.41 -2.28
C GLY A 41 -9.82 19.09 -2.34
N GLU A 42 -9.06 19.69 -1.44
CA GLU A 42 -7.59 19.57 -1.37
C GLU A 42 -7.11 18.60 -0.27
N ARG A 43 -8.03 17.96 0.43
CA ARG A 43 -7.70 17.07 1.55
C ARG A 43 -8.13 15.65 1.26
N ALA A 44 -7.24 14.72 1.55
CA ALA A 44 -7.55 13.31 1.55
C ALA A 44 -8.60 12.97 2.62
N ARG A 45 -9.37 11.92 2.38
CA ARG A 45 -10.38 11.42 3.32
C ARG A 45 -9.98 10.04 3.83
N LEU A 46 -9.89 9.89 5.13
CA LEU A 46 -9.73 8.59 5.77
C LEU A 46 -11.09 7.87 5.85
N LEU A 47 -11.17 6.69 5.28
CA LEU A 47 -12.35 5.82 5.31
C LEU A 47 -12.42 5.05 6.64
N ARG A 48 -13.58 4.46 6.92
CA ARG A 48 -13.74 3.55 8.07
C ARG A 48 -12.96 2.24 7.93
N SER A 49 -12.57 1.89 6.71
CA SER A 49 -11.70 0.74 6.42
C SER A 49 -10.22 0.96 6.79
N GLY A 50 -9.84 2.15 7.25
CA GLY A 50 -8.44 2.53 7.47
C GLY A 50 -7.76 3.14 6.23
N LEU A 51 -8.31 2.97 5.03
CA LEU A 51 -7.68 3.46 3.80
C LEU A 51 -7.94 4.95 3.57
N ALA A 52 -6.94 5.66 3.05
CA ALA A 52 -7.07 7.04 2.61
C ALA A 52 -7.49 7.13 1.14
N VAL A 53 -8.33 8.12 0.82
CA VAL A 53 -8.78 8.44 -0.55
C VAL A 53 -8.19 9.79 -0.93
N PRO A 54 -7.49 9.90 -2.08
CA PRO A 54 -6.92 11.14 -2.54
C PRO A 54 -8.00 12.16 -2.92
N PRO A 55 -7.73 13.47 -2.80
CA PRO A 55 -8.61 14.50 -3.34
C PRO A 55 -8.52 14.56 -4.88
N ALA A 56 -9.62 14.94 -5.53
CA ALA A 56 -9.73 14.95 -6.99
C ALA A 56 -8.73 15.89 -7.70
N GLY A 57 -8.27 16.94 -7.01
CA GLY A 57 -7.28 17.89 -7.53
C GLY A 57 -5.83 17.56 -7.18
N ALA A 58 -5.55 16.39 -6.59
CA ALA A 58 -4.19 16.04 -6.19
C ALA A 58 -3.29 15.77 -7.42
N PRO A 59 -2.03 16.22 -7.38
CA PRO A 59 -1.03 15.81 -8.36
C PRO A 59 -0.85 14.30 -8.42
N PRO A 60 -0.45 13.73 -9.57
CA PRO A 60 -0.25 12.28 -9.72
C PRO A 60 0.68 11.67 -8.67
N GLU A 61 1.74 12.37 -8.26
CA GLU A 61 2.69 11.94 -7.24
C GLU A 61 2.02 11.82 -5.87
N VAL A 62 1.07 12.70 -5.56
CA VAL A 62 0.30 12.66 -4.31
C VAL A 62 -0.69 11.51 -4.30
N VAL A 63 -1.36 11.26 -5.44
CA VAL A 63 -2.23 10.09 -5.61
C VAL A 63 -1.43 8.81 -5.41
N ALA A 64 -0.31 8.67 -6.11
CA ALA A 64 0.57 7.50 -6.01
C ALA A 64 1.15 7.32 -4.59
N ALA A 65 1.48 8.41 -3.88
CA ALA A 65 1.89 8.36 -2.48
C ALA A 65 0.79 7.78 -1.58
N ILE A 66 -0.46 8.23 -1.74
CA ILE A 66 -1.58 7.72 -0.94
C ILE A 66 -1.84 6.24 -1.24
N GLU A 67 -1.81 5.82 -2.49
CA GLU A 67 -1.98 4.42 -2.90
C GLU A 67 -0.86 3.52 -2.35
N ALA A 68 0.39 3.99 -2.41
CA ALA A 68 1.53 3.28 -1.84
C ALA A 68 1.39 3.15 -0.31
N ALA A 69 0.99 4.21 0.38
CA ALA A 69 0.73 4.19 1.81
C ALA A 69 -0.38 3.19 2.16
N ASN A 70 -1.50 3.20 1.45
CA ASN A 70 -2.58 2.21 1.59
C ASN A 70 -2.10 0.77 1.37
N THR A 71 -1.14 0.56 0.45
CA THR A 71 -0.59 -0.77 0.15
C THR A 71 0.17 -1.36 1.33
N ILE A 72 0.87 -0.53 2.11
CA ILE A 72 1.68 -0.97 3.25
C ILE A 72 1.02 -0.75 4.61
N ASP A 73 -0.16 -0.15 4.65
CA ASP A 73 -0.95 0.05 5.86
C ASP A 73 -1.14 -1.23 6.70
N PRO A 74 -1.47 -2.40 6.08
CA PRO A 74 -1.60 -3.64 6.84
C PRO A 74 -0.26 -4.30 7.24
N ALA A 75 0.88 -3.71 6.88
CA ALA A 75 2.18 -4.27 7.24
C ALA A 75 2.53 -3.95 8.69
N GLY A 76 3.08 -4.93 9.42
CA GLY A 76 3.53 -4.73 10.79
C GLY A 76 4.79 -3.85 10.90
N TYR A 77 5.13 -3.48 12.13
CA TYR A 77 6.38 -2.79 12.44
C TYR A 77 7.56 -3.78 12.58
N CYS A 78 8.70 -3.42 12.04
CA CYS A 78 9.98 -4.06 12.39
C CYS A 78 11.14 -3.08 12.21
N MET A 79 12.06 -3.05 13.15
CA MET A 79 13.26 -2.21 13.10
C MET A 79 14.09 -2.54 11.85
N GLY A 80 14.48 -1.52 11.07
CA GLY A 80 15.22 -1.67 9.81
C GLY A 80 14.36 -2.13 8.62
N GLY A 81 13.06 -2.30 8.81
CA GLY A 81 12.13 -2.70 7.74
C GLY A 81 12.01 -1.64 6.65
N GLY A 82 12.03 -2.05 5.38
CA GLY A 82 11.92 -1.16 4.22
C GLY A 82 13.23 -0.54 3.74
N HIS A 83 14.39 -0.82 4.39
CA HIS A 83 15.67 -0.21 3.99
C HIS A 83 16.50 -1.04 3.03
N ALA A 84 16.50 -2.38 3.15
CA ALA A 84 17.26 -3.25 2.25
C ALA A 84 16.59 -3.40 0.87
N LYS A 85 15.27 -3.32 0.84
CA LYS A 85 14.43 -3.39 -0.37
C LYS A 85 13.22 -2.50 -0.17
N TRP A 86 12.75 -1.86 -1.23
CA TRP A 86 11.51 -1.07 -1.20
C TRP A 86 10.34 -1.87 -0.65
N ARG A 87 10.11 -3.06 -1.17
CA ARG A 87 9.04 -3.94 -0.69
C ARG A 87 9.54 -4.82 0.44
N SER A 88 8.91 -4.70 1.60
CA SER A 88 9.17 -5.47 2.81
C SER A 88 7.87 -6.02 3.38
N ARG A 89 7.96 -7.04 4.24
CA ARG A 89 6.81 -7.57 4.98
C ARG A 89 6.42 -6.73 6.18
N CYS A 90 7.33 -5.90 6.65
CA CYS A 90 7.15 -4.97 7.76
C CYS A 90 8.05 -3.75 7.53
N TYR A 91 7.72 -2.63 8.15
CA TYR A 91 8.45 -1.37 7.96
C TYR A 91 8.76 -0.72 9.29
N ASP A 92 9.91 -0.04 9.39
CA ASP A 92 10.12 0.96 10.41
C ASP A 92 9.60 2.34 9.94
N CYS A 93 9.70 3.33 10.82
CA CYS A 93 9.19 4.68 10.57
C CYS A 93 9.73 5.31 9.28
N SER A 94 11.04 5.27 9.08
CA SER A 94 11.72 5.86 7.93
C SER A 94 11.63 4.98 6.68
N GLY A 95 11.56 3.67 6.84
CA GLY A 95 11.32 2.72 5.76
C GLY A 95 9.92 2.87 5.16
N ALA A 96 8.89 3.08 5.99
CA ALA A 96 7.53 3.37 5.53
C ALA A 96 7.47 4.68 4.74
N VAL A 97 8.04 5.77 5.27
CA VAL A 97 8.14 7.06 4.57
C VAL A 97 8.90 6.90 3.26
N SER A 98 10.03 6.18 3.27
CA SER A 98 10.83 5.94 2.07
C SER A 98 10.07 5.17 1.00
N TYR A 99 9.31 4.14 1.37
CA TYR A 99 8.49 3.38 0.43
C TYR A 99 7.47 4.27 -0.28
N VAL A 100 6.78 5.12 0.48
CA VAL A 100 5.75 6.03 -0.05
C VAL A 100 6.34 7.08 -0.98
N LEU A 101 7.55 7.58 -0.70
CA LEU A 101 8.25 8.55 -1.56
C LEU A 101 8.99 7.89 -2.73
N GLY A 102 9.27 6.60 -2.65
CA GLY A 102 10.08 5.86 -3.62
C GLY A 102 9.36 5.54 -4.93
N PRO A 103 9.99 4.69 -5.79
CA PRO A 103 9.50 4.39 -7.15
C PRO A 103 8.13 3.69 -7.21
N LYS A 104 7.66 3.14 -6.09
CA LYS A 104 6.33 2.50 -5.99
C LYS A 104 5.24 3.42 -5.43
N GLY A 105 5.62 4.63 -5.03
CA GLY A 105 4.75 5.69 -4.57
C GLY A 105 4.96 6.95 -5.39
N ALA A 106 5.32 8.06 -4.72
CA ALA A 106 5.47 9.36 -5.35
C ALA A 106 6.60 9.46 -6.40
N GLY A 107 7.55 8.53 -6.42
CA GLY A 107 8.67 8.53 -7.38
C GLY A 107 9.69 9.67 -7.19
N ILE A 108 9.78 10.23 -5.99
CA ILE A 108 10.61 11.41 -5.66
C ILE A 108 11.76 11.10 -4.68
N LEU A 109 12.02 9.84 -4.46
CA LEU A 109 13.12 9.34 -3.63
C LEU A 109 13.79 8.14 -4.31
N ASP A 110 15.09 8.21 -4.54
CA ASP A 110 15.86 7.21 -5.31
C ASP A 110 16.39 6.06 -4.45
N SER A 111 16.48 6.23 -3.14
CA SER A 111 16.92 5.20 -2.20
C SER A 111 16.33 5.41 -0.81
N PRO A 112 16.05 4.34 -0.04
CA PRO A 112 15.53 4.46 1.31
C PRO A 112 16.48 5.24 2.23
N LEU A 113 15.91 6.13 3.06
CA LEU A 113 16.66 6.96 3.98
C LEU A 113 16.35 6.61 5.44
N PRO A 114 17.36 6.53 6.32
CA PRO A 114 17.15 6.60 7.77
C PRO A 114 16.51 7.92 8.18
N SER A 115 15.80 7.93 9.31
CA SER A 115 15.03 9.11 9.78
C SER A 115 15.85 10.41 9.80
N GLY A 116 17.07 10.38 10.34
CA GLY A 116 17.95 11.56 10.41
C GLY A 116 18.46 12.06 9.05
N ASP A 117 18.48 11.21 8.03
CA ASP A 117 19.01 11.56 6.70
C ASP A 117 17.99 12.29 5.81
N PHE A 118 16.73 12.31 6.19
CA PHE A 118 15.76 13.24 5.57
C PHE A 118 16.19 14.70 5.67
N ARG A 119 17.14 15.04 6.55
CA ARG A 119 17.77 16.39 6.58
C ARG A 119 18.38 16.84 5.26
N LYS A 120 18.76 15.91 4.39
CA LYS A 120 19.38 16.18 3.09
C LYS A 120 18.41 16.06 1.91
N TRP A 121 17.19 15.58 2.16
CA TRP A 121 16.19 15.37 1.14
C TRP A 121 15.30 16.61 0.98
N GLY A 122 15.00 16.97 -0.25
CA GLY A 122 14.07 18.05 -0.59
C GLY A 122 14.39 19.40 0.04
N GLU A 123 13.40 20.28 0.07
CA GLU A 123 13.49 21.64 0.61
C GLU A 123 13.05 21.71 2.07
N ARG A 124 13.51 22.76 2.78
CA ARG A 124 13.12 23.00 4.18
C ARG A 124 11.70 23.54 4.27
N GLY A 125 10.96 23.10 5.26
CA GLY A 125 9.62 23.60 5.53
C GLY A 125 8.52 22.62 5.18
N ARG A 126 7.29 23.13 5.12
CA ARG A 126 6.12 22.36 4.72
C ARG A 126 5.90 22.46 3.22
N GLY A 127 5.51 21.35 2.61
CA GLY A 127 4.96 21.30 1.26
C GLY A 127 3.46 21.61 1.25
N SER A 128 2.94 21.84 0.08
CA SER A 128 1.50 22.03 -0.14
C SER A 128 0.72 20.74 0.02
N TRP A 129 1.31 19.63 -0.43
CA TRP A 129 0.68 18.30 -0.48
C TRP A 129 1.37 17.28 0.42
N ILE A 130 2.71 17.22 0.37
CA ILE A 130 3.50 16.23 1.10
C ILE A 130 4.50 16.94 2.00
N THR A 131 4.50 16.61 3.28
CA THR A 131 5.51 17.07 4.24
C THR A 131 6.06 15.89 5.01
N VAL A 132 7.37 15.69 4.97
CA VAL A 132 8.08 14.74 5.83
C VAL A 132 8.49 15.45 7.12
N TYR A 133 8.14 14.85 8.23
CA TYR A 133 8.55 15.24 9.57
C TYR A 133 9.61 14.26 10.04
N TYR A 134 10.75 14.75 10.51
CA TYR A 134 11.86 13.90 10.91
C TYR A 134 12.65 14.48 12.07
N ASN A 135 13.25 13.59 12.85
CA ASN A 135 14.33 13.86 13.81
C ASN A 135 15.32 12.68 13.78
N ALA A 136 16.23 12.60 14.75
CA ALA A 136 17.25 11.53 14.77
C ALA A 136 16.67 10.13 15.00
N GLY A 137 15.51 10.02 15.67
CA GLY A 137 14.95 8.74 16.08
C GLY A 137 13.61 8.37 15.42
N HIS A 138 13.01 9.28 14.65
CA HIS A 138 11.71 9.01 14.02
C HIS A 138 11.47 9.82 12.76
N ALA A 139 10.66 9.27 11.86
CA ALA A 139 10.15 9.97 10.69
C ALA A 139 8.68 9.60 10.46
N TYR A 140 7.88 10.56 10.04
CA TYR A 140 6.51 10.38 9.55
C TYR A 140 6.20 11.42 8.49
N MET A 141 5.06 11.33 7.85
CA MET A 141 4.67 12.29 6.84
C MET A 141 3.21 12.72 6.97
N VAL A 142 2.91 13.87 6.39
CA VAL A 142 1.54 14.35 6.17
C VAL A 142 1.33 14.46 4.68
N ILE A 143 0.32 13.76 4.17
CA ILE A 143 -0.06 13.75 2.75
C ILE A 143 -1.49 14.23 2.62
N ALA A 144 -1.69 15.30 1.86
CA ALA A 144 -3.03 15.90 1.66
C ALA A 144 -3.84 16.04 2.96
N GLY A 145 -3.17 16.41 4.06
CA GLY A 145 -3.79 16.67 5.36
C GLY A 145 -4.08 15.46 6.24
N LEU A 146 -3.64 14.26 5.87
CA LEU A 146 -3.63 13.08 6.73
C LEU A 146 -2.20 12.71 7.14
N ARG A 147 -1.98 12.32 8.38
CA ARG A 147 -0.70 11.78 8.84
C ARG A 147 -0.60 10.31 8.46
N PHE A 148 0.56 9.92 7.93
CA PHE A 148 0.98 8.54 7.75
C PHE A 148 2.20 8.26 8.62
N ASP A 149 2.10 7.29 9.50
CA ASP A 149 3.07 7.05 10.58
C ASP A 149 3.03 5.56 10.97
N THR A 150 4.12 5.06 11.54
CA THR A 150 4.21 3.73 12.15
C THR A 150 3.93 3.74 13.65
N SER A 151 3.52 4.88 14.18
CA SER A 151 3.20 5.02 15.59
C SER A 151 1.84 5.66 15.74
N MET A 152 0.94 4.96 16.41
CA MET A 152 -0.41 5.43 16.74
C MET A 152 -1.26 5.79 15.51
N PRO A 153 -1.45 4.88 14.53
CA PRO A 153 -2.50 5.04 13.54
C PRO A 153 -3.87 5.05 14.21
N ASP A 154 -4.89 5.61 13.55
CA ASP A 154 -6.24 5.73 14.12
C ASP A 154 -6.92 4.37 14.35
N ASP A 155 -6.48 3.33 13.66
CA ASP A 155 -6.97 1.95 13.81
C ASP A 155 -6.34 1.19 14.98
N GLY A 156 -5.31 1.78 15.63
CA GLY A 156 -4.58 1.17 16.74
C GLY A 156 -3.66 0.01 16.35
N ALA A 157 -3.40 -0.19 15.05
CA ALA A 157 -2.49 -1.20 14.58
C ALA A 157 -1.03 -0.89 14.95
N ASP A 158 -0.20 -1.92 15.01
CA ASP A 158 1.26 -1.78 15.19
C ASP A 158 1.93 -1.83 13.82
N GLY A 159 2.29 -0.67 13.30
CA GLY A 159 2.92 -0.54 11.99
C GLY A 159 2.51 0.73 11.24
N PRO A 160 2.79 0.78 9.93
CA PRO A 160 2.36 1.89 9.09
C PRO A 160 0.84 2.05 9.11
N GLY A 161 0.36 3.27 9.22
CA GLY A 161 -1.07 3.54 9.19
C GLY A 161 -1.40 5.01 9.15
N TRP A 162 -2.68 5.30 8.95
CA TRP A 162 -3.20 6.65 8.80
C TRP A 162 -3.79 7.21 10.10
N SER A 163 -3.67 8.53 10.27
CA SER A 163 -4.32 9.27 11.34
C SER A 163 -4.84 10.61 10.86
N LYS A 164 -6.00 11.01 11.38
CA LYS A 164 -6.56 12.37 11.21
C LYS A 164 -5.85 13.39 12.08
N ASP A 165 -5.23 12.94 13.18
CA ASP A 165 -4.44 13.82 14.03
C ASP A 165 -3.05 14.04 13.41
N VAL A 166 -2.89 15.18 12.77
CA VAL A 166 -1.63 15.61 12.16
C VAL A 166 -0.63 16.18 13.17
N LYS A 167 -1.08 16.49 14.39
CA LYS A 167 -0.24 16.97 15.47
C LYS A 167 0.21 15.79 16.30
N ARG A 168 1.48 15.50 16.20
CA ARG A 168 2.12 14.52 17.04
C ARG A 168 3.00 15.23 18.07
N GLY A 169 2.97 14.78 19.31
CA GLY A 169 3.92 15.20 20.33
C GLY A 169 5.36 14.90 19.92
N ASP A 170 6.31 15.64 20.47
CA ASP A 170 7.75 15.45 20.21
C ASP A 170 8.21 14.12 20.82
N VAL A 171 8.26 13.09 19.99
CA VAL A 171 8.88 11.81 20.35
C VAL A 171 10.34 11.86 19.86
N ASN A 172 11.27 11.61 20.75
CA ASN A 172 12.71 11.74 20.48
C ASN A 172 13.16 13.16 20.08
N GLY A 173 12.47 14.20 20.57
CA GLY A 173 12.78 15.61 20.34
C GLY A 173 11.99 16.24 19.19
N PRO A 174 12.20 17.54 18.93
CA PRO A 174 11.39 18.29 17.99
C PRO A 174 11.59 17.82 16.54
N PHE A 175 10.49 17.76 15.79
CA PHE A 175 10.52 17.40 14.39
C PHE A 175 10.88 18.59 13.49
N LYS A 176 11.85 18.36 12.59
CA LYS A 176 12.13 19.21 11.43
C LYS A 176 11.25 18.77 10.27
N LYS A 177 11.13 19.63 9.25
CA LYS A 177 10.22 19.43 8.12
C LYS A 177 10.96 19.53 6.82
N ARG A 178 10.58 18.67 5.88
CA ARG A 178 11.04 18.68 4.50
C ARG A 178 9.88 18.44 3.55
N HIS A 179 10.00 18.94 2.33
CA HIS A 179 9.06 18.68 1.25
C HIS A 179 9.81 18.60 -0.08
N TYR A 180 9.18 18.03 -1.09
CA TYR A 180 9.67 18.06 -2.46
C TYR A 180 9.12 19.29 -3.17
N LEU A 181 9.94 19.97 -3.99
CA LEU A 181 9.56 21.20 -4.66
C LEU A 181 8.34 20.94 -5.57
N GLY A 182 7.29 21.75 -5.38
CA GLY A 182 6.03 21.58 -6.10
C GLY A 182 4.98 20.68 -5.42
N LEU A 183 5.32 20.00 -4.31
CA LEU A 183 4.41 19.11 -3.59
C LEU A 183 4.12 19.53 -2.15
#